data_0a9f5d7fe607eca92bf92ec19c36999d
#
_entry.id   0a9f5d7fe607eca92bf92ec19c36999d
#
_cell.length_a   1.000
_cell.length_b   1.000
_cell.length_c   1.000
_cell.angle_alpha   90.00
_cell.angle_beta   90.00
_cell.angle_gamma   90.00
#
_symmetry.space_group_name_H-M   'P 1'
#
loop_
_entity.id
_entity.type
_entity.pdbx_description
1 polymer ?
#
loop_
_entity_poly.entity_id
_entity_poly.type
_entity_poly.pdbx_seq_one_letter_code
_entity_poly.pdbx_strand_id
1 'polypeptide(L)'
;MSGYYVQREALYREARTYELFAGNVEQVRADLRAAFNRDRNTLGDDEYGAELAKKLPEMERGIFDALTAYIDELENVALGLNASARNYKTAEPPPAVTRN
;
A
#
# COMPACT_ATOMS: atom_id res chain seq x y z
N MET A 1 -27.78 -17.82 -3.55
CA MET A 1 -27.45 -16.75 -3.00
C MET A 1 -26.14 -16.76 -2.51
N SER A 2 -25.77 -17.71 -2.08
CA SER A 2 -24.56 -17.75 -1.40
C SER A 2 -23.36 -17.48 -2.27
N GLY A 3 -23.40 -17.79 -3.56
CA GLY A 3 -22.27 -17.56 -4.42
C GLY A 3 -21.84 -16.11 -4.47
N TYR A 4 -22.78 -15.22 -4.69
CA TYR A 4 -22.47 -13.81 -4.76
C TYR A 4 -22.04 -13.30 -3.40
N TYR A 5 -22.72 -13.73 -2.36
CA TYR A 5 -22.37 -13.29 -1.01
C TYR A 5 -20.95 -13.73 -0.64
N VAL A 6 -20.62 -14.98 -0.93
CA VAL A 6 -19.30 -15.50 -0.56
C VAL A 6 -18.21 -14.76 -1.34
N GLN A 7 -18.44 -14.51 -2.61
CA GLN A 7 -17.45 -13.81 -3.41
C GLN A 7 -17.28 -12.36 -2.97
N ARG A 8 -18.37 -11.71 -2.62
CA ARG A 8 -18.29 -10.34 -2.13
C ARG A 8 -17.48 -10.27 -0.86
N GLU A 9 -17.74 -11.22 0.07
CA GLU A 9 -17.00 -11.24 1.32
C GLU A 9 -15.52 -11.52 1.10
N ALA A 10 -15.22 -12.40 0.16
CA ALA A 10 -13.85 -12.69 -0.17
C ALA A 10 -13.13 -11.46 -0.70
N LEU A 11 -13.81 -10.69 -1.54
CA LEU A 11 -13.22 -9.47 -2.08
C LEU A 11 -12.99 -8.44 -1.00
N TYR A 12 -13.91 -8.30 -0.06
CA TYR A 12 -13.70 -7.38 1.06
C TYR A 12 -12.52 -7.82 1.93
N ARG A 13 -12.37 -9.12 2.15
CA ARG A 13 -11.23 -9.62 2.92
C ARG A 13 -9.93 -9.35 2.22
N GLU A 14 -9.93 -9.56 0.91
CA GLU A 14 -8.73 -9.30 0.11
C GLU A 14 -8.37 -7.81 0.17
N ALA A 15 -9.38 -6.94 0.07
CA ALA A 15 -9.13 -5.51 0.16
C ALA A 15 -8.50 -5.14 1.49
N ARG A 16 -8.97 -5.73 2.58
CA ARG A 16 -8.39 -5.46 3.88
C ARG A 16 -6.93 -5.91 3.96
N THR A 17 -6.61 -7.02 3.29
CA THR A 17 -5.24 -7.49 3.25
C THR A 17 -4.33 -6.46 2.58
N TYR A 18 -4.77 -5.88 1.47
CA TYR A 18 -3.98 -4.86 0.79
C TYR A 18 -3.88 -3.58 1.60
N GLU A 19 -4.93 -3.23 2.34
CA GLU A 19 -4.87 -2.08 3.24
C GLU A 19 -3.84 -2.32 4.35
N LEU A 20 -3.78 -3.53 4.87
CA LEU A 20 -2.78 -3.87 5.87
C LEU A 20 -1.37 -3.80 5.30
N PHE A 21 -1.19 -4.31 4.09
CA PHE A 21 0.11 -4.22 3.43
C PHE A 21 0.52 -2.76 3.26
N ALA A 22 -0.40 -1.91 2.83
CA ALA A 22 -0.11 -0.49 2.67
C ALA A 22 0.33 0.13 3.98
N GLY A 23 -0.37 -0.21 5.07
CA GLY A 23 0.00 0.27 6.39
C GLY A 23 1.38 -0.21 6.82
N ASN A 24 1.71 -1.46 6.50
CA ASN A 24 3.03 -1.98 6.82
C ASN A 24 4.13 -1.26 6.06
N VAL A 25 3.89 -0.95 4.79
CA VAL A 25 4.89 -0.24 3.98
C VAL A 25 5.02 1.20 4.47
N GLU A 26 3.91 1.82 4.91
CA GLU A 26 3.98 3.15 5.51
C GLU A 26 4.86 3.14 6.75
N GLN A 27 4.75 2.09 7.57
CA GLN A 27 5.59 1.99 8.75
C GLN A 27 7.05 1.81 8.37
N VAL A 28 7.32 0.99 7.36
CA VAL A 28 8.68 0.81 6.87
C VAL A 28 9.24 2.15 6.39
N ARG A 29 8.41 2.92 5.66
CA ARG A 29 8.83 4.22 5.16
C ARG A 29 9.19 5.16 6.30
N ALA A 30 8.36 5.16 7.36
CA ALA A 30 8.63 6.02 8.51
C ALA A 30 9.89 5.59 9.25
N ASP A 31 10.07 4.28 9.43
CA ASP A 31 11.25 3.76 10.11
C ASP A 31 12.52 4.07 9.32
N LEU A 32 12.44 3.95 8.01
CA LEU A 32 13.57 4.19 7.15
C LEU A 32 13.95 5.67 7.17
N ARG A 33 12.94 6.54 7.17
CA ARG A 33 13.22 7.97 7.25
C ARG A 33 13.92 8.33 8.57
N ALA A 34 13.46 7.72 9.66
CA ALA A 34 14.10 7.94 10.95
C ALA A 34 15.53 7.44 10.93
N ALA A 35 15.77 6.28 10.29
CA ALA A 35 17.11 5.74 10.20
C ALA A 35 18.03 6.64 9.38
N PHE A 36 17.55 7.13 8.25
CA PHE A 36 18.35 8.05 7.43
C PHE A 36 18.66 9.33 8.19
N ASN A 37 17.67 9.87 8.90
CA ASN A 37 17.89 11.09 9.67
C ASN A 37 18.90 10.88 10.79
N ARG A 38 18.82 9.72 11.45
CA ARG A 38 19.77 9.41 12.52
C ARG A 38 21.18 9.23 11.98
N ASP A 39 21.30 8.49 10.88
CA ASP A 39 22.60 8.09 10.37
C ASP A 39 23.27 9.17 9.53
N ARG A 40 22.49 10.16 9.10
CA ARG A 40 23.03 11.22 8.26
C ARG A 40 24.21 11.92 8.93
N ASN A 41 24.15 12.08 10.24
CA ASN A 41 25.18 12.78 10.97
C ASN A 41 26.37 11.90 11.30
N THR A 42 26.33 10.62 10.98
CA THR A 42 27.44 9.73 11.25
C THR A 42 28.40 9.59 10.09
N LEU A 43 28.11 10.24 8.96
CA LEU A 43 29.01 10.21 7.83
C LEU A 43 30.25 11.01 8.17
N GLY A 44 31.41 10.44 7.88
CA GLY A 44 32.66 11.07 8.23
C GLY A 44 32.95 12.29 7.38
N ASP A 45 33.95 13.04 7.81
CA ASP A 45 34.39 14.22 7.10
C ASP A 45 35.42 13.91 6.03
N ASP A 46 35.83 12.68 5.88
CA ASP A 46 36.80 12.33 4.88
C ASP A 46 36.17 12.42 3.48
N GLU A 47 37.01 12.25 2.49
CA GLU A 47 36.61 12.43 1.11
C GLU A 47 35.49 11.46 0.73
N TYR A 48 35.58 10.23 1.19
CA TYR A 48 34.58 9.22 0.89
C TYR A 48 33.24 9.57 1.52
N GLY A 49 33.24 9.97 2.78
CA GLY A 49 32.02 10.36 3.47
C GLY A 49 31.37 11.58 2.85
N ALA A 50 32.19 12.55 2.41
CA ALA A 50 31.68 13.74 1.77
C ALA A 50 31.01 13.41 0.43
N GLU A 51 31.60 12.50 -0.34
CA GLU A 51 31.01 12.09 -1.61
C GLU A 51 29.69 11.36 -1.39
N LEU A 52 29.65 10.50 -0.39
CA LEU A 52 28.43 9.79 -0.07
C LEU A 52 27.34 10.76 0.37
N ALA A 53 27.71 11.75 1.18
CA ALA A 53 26.76 12.76 1.65
C ALA A 53 26.14 13.53 0.49
N LYS A 54 26.89 13.77 -0.57
CA LYS A 54 26.36 14.47 -1.72
C LYS A 54 25.31 13.65 -2.46
N LYS A 55 25.49 12.33 -2.48
CA LYS A 55 24.59 11.45 -3.21
C LYS A 55 23.40 11.03 -2.39
N LEU A 56 23.48 11.14 -1.09
CA LEU A 56 22.45 10.64 -0.20
C LEU A 56 21.08 11.25 -0.45
N PRO A 57 20.94 12.57 -0.62
CA PRO A 57 19.60 13.13 -0.85
C PRO A 57 18.91 12.58 -2.08
N GLU A 58 19.66 12.34 -3.14
CA GLU A 58 19.07 11.79 -4.36
C GLU A 58 18.65 10.35 -4.14
N MET A 59 19.48 9.58 -3.46
CA MET A 59 19.15 8.20 -3.14
C MET A 59 17.92 8.12 -2.26
N GLU A 60 17.84 8.99 -1.25
CA GLU A 60 16.69 9.02 -0.37
C GLU A 60 15.43 9.35 -1.16
N ARG A 61 15.50 10.34 -2.03
CA ARG A 61 14.33 10.72 -2.81
C ARG A 61 13.85 9.56 -3.66
N GLY A 62 14.78 8.85 -4.31
CA GLY A 62 14.40 7.71 -5.12
C GLY A 62 13.74 6.60 -4.31
N ILE A 63 14.28 6.31 -3.13
CA ILE A 63 13.73 5.28 -2.28
C ILE A 63 12.33 5.67 -1.79
N PHE A 64 12.17 6.91 -1.30
CA PHE A 64 10.90 7.31 -0.74
C PHE A 64 9.84 7.51 -1.82
N ASP A 65 10.22 7.96 -3.01
CA ASP A 65 9.28 8.03 -4.12
C ASP A 65 8.80 6.63 -4.50
N ALA A 66 9.69 5.66 -4.52
CA ALA A 66 9.32 4.28 -4.84
C ALA A 66 8.38 3.70 -3.79
N LEU A 67 8.66 3.95 -2.50
CA LEU A 67 7.80 3.46 -1.44
C LEU A 67 6.43 4.11 -1.49
N THR A 68 6.38 5.41 -1.77
CA THR A 68 5.11 6.12 -1.88
C THR A 68 4.29 5.56 -3.05
N ALA A 69 4.93 5.32 -4.18
CA ALA A 69 4.25 4.75 -5.33
C ALA A 69 3.70 3.36 -5.01
N TYR A 70 4.46 2.57 -4.27
CA TYR A 70 4.03 1.23 -3.90
C TYR A 70 2.83 1.27 -2.97
N ILE A 71 2.86 2.17 -1.98
CA ILE A 71 1.72 2.36 -1.08
C ILE A 71 0.49 2.75 -1.87
N ASP A 72 0.63 3.71 -2.79
CA ASP A 72 -0.49 4.14 -3.61
C ASP A 72 -1.06 2.99 -4.42
N GLU A 73 -0.20 2.15 -4.95
CA GLU A 73 -0.64 1.03 -5.73
C GLU A 73 -1.40 0.02 -4.87
N LEU A 74 -0.91 -0.27 -3.67
CA LEU A 74 -1.61 -1.17 -2.76
C LEU A 74 -2.98 -0.62 -2.38
N GLU A 75 -3.05 0.68 -2.13
CA GLU A 75 -4.32 1.31 -1.80
C GLU A 75 -5.28 1.29 -2.98
N ASN A 76 -4.76 1.47 -4.19
CA ASN A 76 -5.60 1.41 -5.38
C ASN A 76 -6.15 0.01 -5.61
N VAL A 77 -5.35 -1.02 -5.34
CA VAL A 77 -5.85 -2.38 -5.45
C VAL A 77 -6.96 -2.60 -4.43
N ALA A 78 -6.80 -2.12 -3.20
CA ALA A 78 -7.84 -2.25 -2.19
C ALA A 78 -9.12 -1.53 -2.61
N LEU A 79 -8.98 -0.34 -3.16
CA LEU A 79 -10.14 0.41 -3.64
C LEU A 79 -10.85 -0.34 -4.76
N GLY A 80 -10.09 -0.91 -5.67
CA GLY A 80 -10.67 -1.69 -6.76
C GLY A 80 -11.40 -2.92 -6.28
N LEU A 81 -10.83 -3.61 -5.30
CA LEU A 81 -11.47 -4.78 -4.73
C LEU A 81 -12.76 -4.42 -4.00
N ASN A 82 -12.75 -3.32 -3.26
CA ASN A 82 -13.94 -2.86 -2.58
C ASN A 82 -15.02 -2.45 -3.59
N ALA A 83 -14.63 -1.81 -4.68
CA ALA A 83 -15.57 -1.44 -5.72
C ALA A 83 -16.16 -2.68 -6.38
N SER A 84 -15.35 -3.68 -6.64
CA SER A 84 -15.84 -4.92 -7.21
C SER A 84 -16.80 -5.61 -6.26
N ALA A 85 -16.51 -5.59 -4.97
CA ALA A 85 -17.40 -6.20 -3.99
C ALA A 85 -18.74 -5.49 -3.97
N ARG A 86 -18.74 -4.17 -4.07
CA ARG A 86 -19.99 -3.41 -4.11
C ARG A 86 -20.78 -3.73 -5.38
N ASN A 87 -20.08 -3.96 -6.48
CA ASN A 87 -20.77 -4.33 -7.71
C ASN A 87 -21.42 -5.69 -7.60
N TYR A 88 -20.79 -6.62 -6.91
CA TYR A 88 -21.44 -7.90 -6.65
C TYR A 88 -22.73 -7.70 -5.87
N LYS A 89 -22.69 -6.82 -4.89
CA LYS A 89 -23.87 -6.55 -4.11
C LYS A 89 -24.98 -5.99 -4.97
N THR A 90 -24.63 -5.07 -5.87
CA THR A 90 -25.62 -4.43 -6.72
C THR A 90 -26.17 -5.38 -7.76
N ALA A 91 -25.34 -6.25 -8.27
CA ALA A 91 -25.74 -7.16 -9.32
C ALA A 91 -26.49 -8.38 -8.80
N GLU A 92 -26.45 -8.60 -7.53
CA GLU A 92 -27.09 -9.77 -6.96
C GLU A 92 -28.59 -9.68 -7.18
N PRO A 93 -29.22 -10.73 -7.73
CA PRO A 93 -30.65 -10.64 -8.00
C PRO A 93 -31.45 -10.52 -6.72
N PRO A 94 -32.51 -9.77 -6.75
CA PRO A 94 -33.38 -9.69 -5.57
C PRO A 94 -33.92 -11.04 -5.23
N PRO A 95 -33.98 -11.38 -4.00
CA PRO A 95 -34.34 -12.74 -3.62
C PRO A 95 -35.69 -13.15 -4.07
N ALA A 96 -36.62 -12.28 -4.02
CA ALA A 96 -37.94 -12.69 -4.33
C ALA A 96 -38.27 -12.73 -5.78
N VAL A 97 -37.52 -12.02 -6.53
CA VAL A 97 -37.84 -11.88 -7.86
C VAL A 97 -37.89 -13.12 -8.58
N THR A 98 -36.98 -13.82 -8.23
CA THR A 98 -36.83 -14.85 -9.09
C THR A 98 -37.70 -15.93 -8.88
N ARG A 99 -38.28 -16.04 -7.98
CA ARG A 99 -38.91 -17.12 -7.79
C ARG A 99 -40.12 -17.13 -7.95
N ASN A 100 -40.56 -17.26 -8.16
CA ASN A 100 -41.77 -17.38 -8.34
C ASN A 100 -42.15 -17.41 -9.14
#